data_452de9da2a228ac4b5ddf9d24f1234f2
#
_entry.id   452de9da2a228ac4b5ddf9d24f1234f2
#
_cell.length_a   1.000
_cell.length_b   1.000
_cell.length_c   1.000
_cell.angle_alpha   90.00
_cell.angle_beta   90.00
_cell.angle_gamma   90.00
#
_symmetry.space_group_name_H-M   'P 1'
#
loop_
_entity.id
_entity.type
_entity.pdbx_description
1 polymer ?
#
loop_
_entity_poly.entity_id
_entity_poly.type
_entity_poly.pdbx_seq_one_letter_code
_entity_poly.pdbx_strand_id
1 'polypeptide(L)'
;MYNGIYESNNFFEKSLFLLGIYFFDFKTIQAGEYLIDDSLFKVLTKMKLGETITYKFVIRDGTNKFDLSSYINTLNLNNDCEDFSCIDLVNDSIEGLLLPDTYFYKKNTNLSLLLNKSSSELKSYIDLIWRDKPIDNPLKSKYEGIILASIIEKESSSIDEKMKIGGVFLNRLKIKMRLQADPTIIYGLMPDFNGDITKQDLRDKNNLYNTY
;
A
#
# COMPACT_ATOMS: atom_id res chain seq x y z
N MET A 1 25.17 24.89 1.13
CA MET A 1 23.76 24.59 0.85
C MET A 1 23.34 24.74 -0.63
N TYR A 2 24.17 25.31 -1.51
CA TYR A 2 23.82 25.59 -2.91
C TYR A 2 24.49 24.67 -3.95
N ASN A 3 25.35 23.74 -3.54
CA ASN A 3 26.16 22.92 -4.45
C ASN A 3 25.42 21.77 -5.14
N GLY A 4 24.14 21.57 -4.90
CA GLY A 4 23.35 20.48 -5.50
C GLY A 4 22.21 20.94 -6.40
N ILE A 5 21.98 22.23 -6.59
CA ILE A 5 20.77 22.73 -7.25
C ILE A 5 20.99 23.02 -8.73
N TYR A 6 22.21 23.29 -9.17
CA TYR A 6 22.51 23.62 -10.56
C TYR A 6 23.94 23.25 -10.95
N GLU A 7 24.11 22.15 -11.67
CA GLU A 7 25.38 21.75 -12.31
C GLU A 7 25.50 22.35 -13.71
N SER A 8 25.50 23.67 -13.82
CA SER A 8 25.91 24.32 -15.04
C SER A 8 27.41 24.68 -14.95
N ASN A 9 28.18 24.26 -15.92
CA ASN A 9 29.59 24.67 -16.08
C ASN A 9 29.72 26.11 -16.58
N ASN A 10 28.62 26.84 -16.78
CA ASN A 10 28.62 28.18 -17.34
C ASN A 10 28.54 29.21 -16.19
N PHE A 11 29.68 29.94 -15.99
CA PHE A 11 29.79 31.00 -14.97
C PHE A 11 28.69 32.06 -15.08
N PHE A 12 28.27 32.39 -16.31
CA PHE A 12 27.25 33.40 -16.56
C PHE A 12 25.85 32.97 -16.06
N GLU A 13 25.49 31.73 -16.24
CA GLU A 13 24.22 31.15 -15.74
C GLU A 13 24.19 31.07 -14.22
N LYS A 14 25.31 30.72 -13.56
CA LYS A 14 25.43 30.77 -12.10
C LYS A 14 25.24 32.17 -11.57
N SER A 15 25.82 33.14 -12.23
CA SER A 15 25.71 34.57 -11.81
C SER A 15 24.30 35.09 -11.97
N LEU A 16 23.60 34.75 -13.06
CA LEU A 16 22.19 35.10 -13.28
C LEU A 16 21.26 34.39 -12.26
N PHE A 17 21.55 33.19 -11.91
CA PHE A 17 20.81 32.43 -10.89
C PHE A 17 20.94 33.10 -9.51
N LEU A 18 22.16 33.48 -9.11
CA LEU A 18 22.40 34.17 -7.84
C LEU A 18 21.79 35.58 -7.80
N LEU A 19 21.83 36.31 -8.89
CA LEU A 19 21.15 37.59 -9.05
C LEU A 19 19.64 37.43 -8.95
N GLY A 20 19.07 36.42 -9.59
CA GLY A 20 17.64 36.10 -9.50
C GLY A 20 17.21 35.83 -8.05
N ILE A 21 17.98 35.03 -7.30
CA ILE A 21 17.71 34.77 -5.87
C ILE A 21 17.68 36.05 -5.07
N TYR A 22 18.63 36.96 -5.32
CA TYR A 22 18.77 38.23 -4.57
C TYR A 22 17.66 39.22 -4.90
N PHE A 23 17.39 39.47 -6.18
CA PHE A 23 16.40 40.47 -6.63
C PHE A 23 14.94 40.09 -6.41
N PHE A 24 14.60 38.80 -6.44
CA PHE A 24 13.22 38.33 -6.31
C PHE A 24 12.89 37.78 -4.91
N ASP A 25 13.73 38.05 -3.92
CA ASP A 25 13.55 37.64 -2.50
C ASP A 25 13.30 36.13 -2.34
N PHE A 26 14.03 35.32 -3.09
CA PHE A 26 14.03 33.87 -2.94
C PHE A 26 14.91 33.40 -1.77
N LYS A 27 14.73 34.01 -0.59
CA LYS A 27 15.55 33.74 0.62
C LYS A 27 15.28 32.35 1.19
N THR A 28 14.08 31.81 0.95
CA THR A 28 13.68 30.50 1.43
C THR A 28 13.32 29.59 0.26
N ILE A 29 14.15 28.59 -0.01
CA ILE A 29 13.92 27.55 -1.01
C ILE A 29 13.62 26.26 -0.25
N GLN A 30 12.49 25.64 -0.54
CA GLN A 30 12.15 24.35 0.05
C GLN A 30 12.97 23.23 -0.60
N ALA A 31 13.50 22.31 0.20
CA ALA A 31 14.18 21.13 -0.31
C ALA A 31 13.19 20.18 -0.97
N GLY A 32 13.57 19.60 -2.13
CA GLY A 32 12.73 18.66 -2.84
C GLY A 32 13.17 18.48 -4.29
N GLU A 33 12.45 17.67 -5.02
CA GLU A 33 12.64 17.42 -6.46
C GLU A 33 11.65 18.28 -7.25
N TYR A 34 12.14 18.96 -8.27
CA TYR A 34 11.37 19.91 -9.08
C TYR A 34 11.50 19.58 -10.57
N LEU A 35 10.41 19.75 -11.32
CA LEU A 35 10.46 19.68 -12.78
C LEU A 35 11.15 20.92 -13.34
N ILE A 36 12.20 20.69 -14.16
CA ILE A 36 12.96 21.74 -14.85
C ILE A 36 12.51 21.77 -16.32
N ASP A 37 11.24 22.06 -16.53
CA ASP A 37 10.60 22.15 -17.85
C ASP A 37 10.22 23.57 -18.26
N ASP A 38 10.46 24.53 -17.36
CA ASP A 38 10.07 25.93 -17.49
C ASP A 38 11.28 26.87 -17.47
N SER A 39 11.01 28.18 -17.65
CA SER A 39 12.02 29.22 -17.45
C SER A 39 12.59 29.18 -16.04
N LEU A 40 13.85 29.61 -15.86
CA LEU A 40 14.53 29.66 -14.57
C LEU A 40 13.70 30.38 -13.49
N PHE A 41 13.01 31.46 -13.84
CA PHE A 41 12.16 32.21 -12.91
C PHE A 41 10.99 31.34 -12.38
N LYS A 42 10.32 30.57 -13.25
CA LYS A 42 9.24 29.67 -12.84
C LYS A 42 9.73 28.55 -11.95
N VAL A 43 10.91 27.96 -12.26
CA VAL A 43 11.54 26.93 -11.42
C VAL A 43 11.85 27.47 -10.02
N LEU A 44 12.42 28.67 -9.92
CA LEU A 44 12.67 29.34 -8.63
C LEU A 44 11.36 29.63 -7.87
N THR A 45 10.31 30.00 -8.57
CA THR A 45 8.98 30.20 -7.98
C THR A 45 8.41 28.89 -7.43
N LYS A 46 8.48 27.78 -8.18
CA LYS A 46 8.11 26.43 -7.71
C LYS A 46 8.89 26.06 -6.45
N MET A 47 10.21 26.32 -6.43
CA MET A 47 11.06 26.05 -5.26
C MET A 47 10.67 26.89 -4.04
N LYS A 48 10.30 28.15 -4.22
CA LYS A 48 9.81 29.04 -3.15
C LYS A 48 8.47 28.55 -2.60
N LEU A 49 7.55 28.14 -3.49
CA LEU A 49 6.21 27.65 -3.13
C LEU A 49 6.23 26.20 -2.60
N GLY A 50 7.34 25.46 -2.80
CA GLY A 50 7.42 24.06 -2.41
C GLY A 50 6.63 23.11 -3.30
N GLU A 51 6.41 23.48 -4.57
CA GLU A 51 5.71 22.66 -5.57
C GLU A 51 6.61 21.53 -6.08
N THR A 52 6.95 20.61 -5.20
CA THR A 52 7.80 19.45 -5.48
C THR A 52 7.05 18.39 -6.25
N ILE A 53 7.79 17.52 -6.97
CA ILE A 53 7.25 16.32 -7.61
C ILE A 53 6.62 15.43 -6.54
N THR A 54 5.40 14.99 -6.81
CA THR A 54 4.65 14.08 -5.94
C THR A 54 4.49 12.74 -6.63
N TYR A 55 4.87 11.69 -5.94
CA TYR A 55 4.76 10.30 -6.35
C TYR A 55 3.53 9.64 -5.73
N LYS A 56 3.15 8.48 -6.27
CA LYS A 56 2.01 7.70 -5.77
C LYS A 56 2.48 6.32 -5.34
N PHE A 57 2.09 5.93 -4.14
CA PHE A 57 2.15 4.56 -3.65
C PHE A 57 0.72 4.03 -3.62
N VAL A 58 0.39 3.07 -4.49
CA VAL A 58 -0.97 2.56 -4.66
C VAL A 58 -1.05 1.15 -4.11
N ILE A 59 -1.79 0.97 -3.03
CA ILE A 59 -2.15 -0.35 -2.52
C ILE A 59 -3.51 -0.70 -3.12
N ARG A 60 -3.55 -1.73 -3.98
CA ARG A 60 -4.80 -2.18 -4.62
C ARG A 60 -5.51 -3.19 -3.74
N ASP A 61 -6.83 -3.27 -3.88
CA ASP A 61 -7.63 -4.32 -3.25
C ASP A 61 -7.07 -5.70 -3.58
N GLY A 62 -7.01 -6.57 -2.58
CA GLY A 62 -6.51 -7.93 -2.75
C GLY A 62 -5.01 -8.06 -3.04
N THR A 63 -4.20 -7.02 -2.92
CA THR A 63 -2.74 -7.12 -3.00
C THR A 63 -2.22 -8.00 -1.85
N ASN A 64 -1.42 -9.02 -2.16
CA ASN A 64 -0.74 -9.84 -1.17
C ASN A 64 0.66 -9.30 -0.83
N LYS A 65 1.28 -9.85 0.22
CA LYS A 65 2.60 -9.41 0.69
C LYS A 65 3.72 -9.57 -0.35
N PHE A 66 3.65 -10.58 -1.21
CA PHE A 66 4.68 -10.84 -2.22
C PHE A 66 4.62 -9.79 -3.33
N ASP A 67 3.41 -9.50 -3.83
CA ASP A 67 3.18 -8.44 -4.82
C ASP A 67 3.53 -7.07 -4.25
N LEU A 68 3.14 -6.81 -2.99
CA LEU A 68 3.43 -5.55 -2.32
C LEU A 68 4.93 -5.33 -2.16
N SER A 69 5.67 -6.34 -1.71
CA SER A 69 7.12 -6.28 -1.54
C SER A 69 7.82 -6.00 -2.88
N SER A 70 7.42 -6.72 -3.94
CA SER A 70 7.95 -6.50 -5.29
C SER A 70 7.66 -5.09 -5.79
N TYR A 71 6.46 -4.57 -5.55
CA TYR A 71 6.07 -3.23 -5.95
C TYR A 71 6.84 -2.14 -5.20
N ILE A 72 7.01 -2.27 -3.88
CA ILE A 72 7.77 -1.32 -3.06
C ILE A 72 9.18 -1.12 -3.59
N ASN A 73 9.84 -2.18 -4.07
CA ASN A 73 11.19 -2.11 -4.63
C ASN A 73 11.29 -1.28 -5.93
N THR A 74 10.17 -0.97 -6.56
CA THR A 74 10.13 -0.10 -7.76
C THR A 74 9.95 1.38 -7.45
N LEU A 75 9.72 1.74 -6.18
CA LEU A 75 9.35 3.08 -5.77
C LEU A 75 10.57 3.92 -5.32
N ASN A 76 10.46 5.25 -5.45
CA ASN A 76 11.47 6.22 -5.00
C ASN A 76 11.32 6.53 -3.49
N LEU A 77 11.17 5.48 -2.67
CA LEU A 77 11.04 5.57 -1.22
C LEU A 77 12.37 5.24 -0.53
N ASN A 78 12.55 5.78 0.67
CA ASN A 78 13.56 5.27 1.57
C ASN A 78 12.97 4.05 2.31
N ASN A 79 13.47 2.85 2.01
CA ASN A 79 13.02 1.63 2.67
C ASN A 79 13.68 1.49 4.04
N ASP A 80 13.02 2.05 5.06
CA ASP A 80 13.37 1.96 6.48
C ASP A 80 12.52 0.92 7.23
N CYS A 81 11.87 0.00 6.50
CA CYS A 81 10.92 -0.97 7.03
C CYS A 81 11.11 -2.34 6.34
N GLU A 82 12.26 -2.96 6.58
CA GLU A 82 12.54 -4.30 6.06
C GLU A 82 11.54 -5.32 6.63
N ASP A 83 11.06 -6.21 5.75
CA ASP A 83 10.09 -7.27 6.09
C ASP A 83 8.85 -6.76 6.85
N PHE A 84 8.48 -5.50 6.59
CA PHE A 84 7.34 -4.84 7.25
C PHE A 84 7.47 -4.71 8.77
N SER A 85 8.68 -4.76 9.31
CA SER A 85 8.97 -4.72 10.74
C SER A 85 8.54 -3.43 11.45
N CYS A 86 8.20 -2.38 10.72
CA CYS A 86 7.68 -1.12 11.24
C CYS A 86 6.19 -1.15 11.57
N ILE A 87 5.49 -2.25 11.26
CA ILE A 87 4.05 -2.45 11.53
C ILE A 87 3.89 -3.53 12.61
N ASP A 88 2.87 -3.38 13.46
CA ASP A 88 2.46 -4.42 14.41
C ASP A 88 1.85 -5.60 13.62
N LEU A 89 2.69 -6.56 13.26
CA LEU A 89 2.30 -7.73 12.48
C LEU A 89 1.37 -8.66 13.28
N VAL A 90 0.45 -9.32 12.59
CA VAL A 90 -0.39 -10.39 13.17
C VAL A 90 0.09 -11.72 12.61
N ASN A 91 0.48 -12.65 13.49
CA ASN A 91 1.09 -13.93 13.11
C ASN A 91 2.26 -13.77 12.12
N ASP A 92 3.13 -12.80 12.38
CA ASP A 92 4.29 -12.46 11.55
C ASP A 92 3.93 -12.13 10.09
N SER A 93 2.73 -11.61 9.85
CA SER A 93 2.24 -11.27 8.51
C SER A 93 1.65 -9.88 8.44
N ILE A 94 1.94 -9.18 7.33
CA ILE A 94 1.35 -7.88 6.96
C ILE A 94 -0.04 -8.04 6.29
N GLU A 95 -0.45 -9.28 5.99
CA GLU A 95 -1.69 -9.54 5.24
C GLU A 95 -2.91 -8.97 5.93
N GLY A 96 -3.66 -8.16 5.17
CA GLY A 96 -4.88 -7.51 5.66
C GLY A 96 -4.66 -6.40 6.68
N LEU A 97 -3.43 -5.90 6.88
CA LEU A 97 -3.13 -4.84 7.85
C LEU A 97 -2.99 -3.44 7.23
N LEU A 98 -3.09 -3.33 5.91
CA LEU A 98 -3.00 -2.07 5.18
C LEU A 98 -4.31 -1.73 4.49
N LEU A 99 -4.72 -0.47 4.56
CA LEU A 99 -5.88 0.02 3.82
C LEU A 99 -5.53 0.19 2.34
N PRO A 100 -6.24 -0.46 1.42
CA PRO A 100 -6.11 -0.21 -0.01
C PRO A 100 -6.51 1.24 -0.33
N ASP A 101 -5.54 2.03 -0.80
CA ASP A 101 -5.74 3.43 -1.20
C ASP A 101 -4.52 3.93 -1.99
N THR A 102 -4.58 5.18 -2.44
CA THR A 102 -3.47 5.89 -3.07
C THR A 102 -2.82 6.86 -2.08
N TYR A 103 -1.59 6.57 -1.70
CA TYR A 103 -0.78 7.39 -0.80
C TYR A 103 0.18 8.26 -1.60
N PHE A 104 0.11 9.57 -1.39
CA PHE A 104 1.01 10.52 -2.06
C PHE A 104 2.25 10.75 -1.22
N TYR A 105 3.43 10.76 -1.88
CA TYR A 105 4.70 10.94 -1.19
C TYR A 105 5.70 11.75 -2.02
N LYS A 106 6.74 12.26 -1.38
CA LYS A 106 7.88 12.93 -2.02
C LYS A 106 9.07 11.96 -2.07
N LYS A 107 9.97 12.17 -3.02
CA LYS A 107 11.19 11.35 -3.15
C LYS A 107 11.90 11.20 -1.79
N ASN A 108 12.41 10.01 -1.52
CA ASN A 108 13.07 9.64 -0.26
C ASN A 108 12.18 9.75 0.99
N THR A 109 10.86 9.80 0.86
CA THR A 109 9.97 9.62 2.01
C THR A 109 10.19 8.23 2.61
N ASN A 110 10.21 8.12 3.92
CA ASN A 110 10.32 6.85 4.61
C ASN A 110 9.09 5.97 4.35
N LEU A 111 9.33 4.71 3.96
CA LEU A 111 8.28 3.73 3.73
C LEU A 111 7.43 3.52 4.99
N SER A 112 8.07 3.47 6.16
CA SER A 112 7.41 3.32 7.45
C SER A 112 6.30 4.33 7.70
N LEU A 113 6.44 5.58 7.25
CA LEU A 113 5.41 6.61 7.40
C LEU A 113 4.13 6.26 6.61
N LEU A 114 4.28 5.75 5.39
CA LEU A 114 3.15 5.39 4.52
C LEU A 114 2.45 4.13 5.03
N LEU A 115 3.23 3.12 5.42
CA LEU A 115 2.69 1.86 5.94
C LEU A 115 1.96 2.08 7.28
N ASN A 116 2.55 2.82 8.22
CA ASN A 116 1.91 3.14 9.49
C ASN A 116 0.63 3.96 9.31
N LYS A 117 0.64 4.93 8.37
CA LYS A 117 -0.57 5.68 8.03
C LYS A 117 -1.67 4.73 7.52
N SER A 118 -1.35 3.91 6.52
CA SER A 118 -2.28 2.93 5.95
C SER A 118 -2.85 1.97 7.00
N SER A 119 -1.99 1.42 7.85
CA SER A 119 -2.39 0.49 8.92
C SER A 119 -3.29 1.15 9.97
N SER A 120 -2.96 2.37 10.39
CA SER A 120 -3.77 3.10 11.37
C SER A 120 -5.15 3.49 10.84
N GLU A 121 -5.23 3.88 9.56
CA GLU A 121 -6.49 4.19 8.88
C GLU A 121 -7.38 2.93 8.76
N LEU A 122 -6.80 1.79 8.35
CA LEU A 122 -7.52 0.52 8.31
C LEU A 122 -8.04 0.11 9.69
N LYS A 123 -7.20 0.20 10.72
CA LYS A 123 -7.59 -0.13 12.10
C LYS A 123 -8.78 0.71 12.55
N SER A 124 -8.73 2.02 12.29
CA SER A 124 -9.82 2.93 12.64
C SER A 124 -11.11 2.60 11.90
N TYR A 125 -11.02 2.27 10.62
CA TYR A 125 -12.16 1.84 9.80
C TYR A 125 -12.78 0.55 10.31
N ILE A 126 -11.96 -0.48 10.60
CA ILE A 126 -12.44 -1.75 11.12
C ILE A 126 -13.06 -1.57 12.50
N ASP A 127 -12.48 -0.72 13.37
CA ASP A 127 -13.02 -0.43 14.68
C ASP A 127 -14.42 0.18 14.60
N LEU A 128 -14.66 1.01 13.58
CA LEU A 128 -15.97 1.59 13.34
C LEU A 128 -17.00 0.54 12.91
N ILE A 129 -16.71 -0.24 11.87
CA ILE A 129 -17.67 -1.23 11.34
C ILE A 129 -17.91 -2.39 12.29
N TRP A 130 -16.91 -2.76 13.10
CA TRP A 130 -17.04 -3.87 14.06
C TRP A 130 -18.04 -3.59 15.18
N ARG A 131 -18.29 -2.32 15.54
CA ARG A 131 -19.27 -1.92 16.55
C ARG A 131 -20.70 -2.33 16.18
N ASP A 132 -21.00 -2.26 14.88
CA ASP A 132 -22.33 -2.55 14.34
C ASP A 132 -22.51 -4.01 13.93
N LYS A 133 -21.55 -4.88 14.30
CA LYS A 133 -21.59 -6.30 13.99
C LYS A 133 -22.82 -6.97 14.62
N PRO A 134 -23.67 -7.69 13.82
CA PRO A 134 -24.80 -8.44 14.35
C PRO A 134 -24.39 -9.44 15.45
N ILE A 135 -25.22 -9.62 16.46
CA ILE A 135 -24.96 -10.50 17.60
C ILE A 135 -24.79 -11.97 17.15
N ASP A 136 -25.52 -12.40 16.13
CA ASP A 136 -25.50 -13.75 15.60
C ASP A 136 -24.38 -13.97 14.56
N ASN A 137 -23.50 -12.99 14.35
CA ASN A 137 -22.37 -13.10 13.43
C ASN A 137 -21.35 -14.13 13.96
N PRO A 138 -20.93 -15.13 13.18
CA PRO A 138 -20.05 -16.21 13.64
C PRO A 138 -18.61 -15.77 13.89
N LEU A 139 -18.19 -14.60 13.38
CA LEU A 139 -16.82 -14.09 13.53
C LEU A 139 -16.56 -13.64 14.97
N LYS A 140 -15.45 -14.10 15.53
CA LYS A 140 -15.08 -13.86 16.94
C LYS A 140 -14.15 -12.67 17.13
N SER A 141 -13.38 -12.31 16.10
CA SER A 141 -12.42 -11.22 16.13
C SER A 141 -12.47 -10.35 14.88
N LYS A 142 -11.97 -9.12 14.98
CA LYS A 142 -11.81 -8.21 13.84
C LYS A 142 -10.92 -8.83 12.77
N TYR A 143 -9.87 -9.53 13.19
CA TYR A 143 -8.93 -10.19 12.28
C TYR A 143 -9.59 -11.35 11.50
N GLU A 144 -10.47 -12.14 12.12
CA GLU A 144 -11.29 -13.12 11.38
C GLU A 144 -12.16 -12.44 10.31
N GLY A 145 -12.66 -11.22 10.59
CA GLY A 145 -13.37 -10.41 9.61
C GLY A 145 -12.49 -10.01 8.41
N ILE A 146 -11.24 -9.61 8.68
CA ILE A 146 -10.26 -9.28 7.64
C ILE A 146 -9.93 -10.53 6.80
N ILE A 147 -9.70 -11.68 7.44
CA ILE A 147 -9.43 -12.94 6.74
C ILE A 147 -10.60 -13.27 5.81
N LEU A 148 -11.83 -13.21 6.30
CA LEU A 148 -13.00 -13.51 5.47
C LEU A 148 -13.13 -12.52 4.31
N ALA A 149 -12.90 -11.22 4.56
CA ALA A 149 -12.92 -10.19 3.54
C ALA A 149 -11.87 -10.43 2.45
N SER A 150 -10.65 -10.85 2.82
CA SER A 150 -9.58 -11.16 1.85
C SER A 150 -9.93 -12.33 0.93
N ILE A 151 -10.64 -13.34 1.44
CA ILE A 151 -11.12 -14.47 0.63
C ILE A 151 -12.21 -13.99 -0.33
N ILE A 152 -13.20 -13.23 0.17
CA ILE A 152 -14.29 -12.69 -0.65
C ILE A 152 -13.74 -11.78 -1.75
N GLU A 153 -12.73 -10.96 -1.44
CA GLU A 153 -12.08 -10.07 -2.41
C GLU A 153 -11.50 -10.83 -3.61
N LYS A 154 -10.95 -12.01 -3.37
CA LYS A 154 -10.34 -12.85 -4.40
C LYS A 154 -11.35 -13.72 -5.17
N GLU A 155 -12.57 -13.91 -4.65
CA GLU A 155 -13.62 -14.69 -5.31
C GLU A 155 -14.34 -13.91 -6.41
N SER A 156 -14.52 -12.59 -6.26
CA SER A 156 -15.23 -11.77 -7.25
C SER A 156 -14.77 -10.32 -7.23
N SER A 157 -14.86 -9.68 -8.40
CA SER A 157 -14.67 -8.22 -8.55
C SER A 157 -15.98 -7.43 -8.40
N SER A 158 -17.14 -8.10 -8.47
CA SER A 158 -18.46 -7.47 -8.39
C SER A 158 -18.90 -7.30 -6.93
N ILE A 159 -19.31 -6.09 -6.54
CA ILE A 159 -19.81 -5.80 -5.18
C ILE A 159 -21.03 -6.66 -4.86
N ASP A 160 -21.99 -6.80 -5.79
CA ASP A 160 -23.20 -7.59 -5.58
C ASP A 160 -22.90 -9.09 -5.37
N GLU A 161 -21.91 -9.62 -6.08
CA GLU A 161 -21.43 -10.98 -5.88
C GLU A 161 -20.69 -11.12 -4.57
N LYS A 162 -19.81 -10.19 -4.21
CA LYS A 162 -19.10 -10.19 -2.92
C LYS A 162 -20.08 -10.26 -1.75
N MET A 163 -21.19 -9.54 -1.80
CA MET A 163 -22.23 -9.60 -0.75
C MET A 163 -22.87 -11.00 -0.66
N LYS A 164 -23.18 -11.64 -1.78
CA LYS A 164 -23.74 -12.99 -1.82
C LYS A 164 -22.74 -14.04 -1.31
N ILE A 165 -21.49 -13.98 -1.79
CA ILE A 165 -20.40 -14.85 -1.38
C ILE A 165 -20.15 -14.73 0.13
N GLY A 166 -20.12 -13.48 0.66
CA GLY A 166 -19.99 -13.22 2.08
C GLY A 166 -21.11 -13.87 2.89
N GLY A 167 -22.35 -13.78 2.43
CA GLY A 167 -23.50 -14.46 3.03
C GLY A 167 -23.34 -15.99 3.05
N VAL A 168 -22.86 -16.58 1.96
CA VAL A 168 -22.58 -18.03 1.88
C VAL A 168 -21.51 -18.43 2.89
N PHE A 169 -20.39 -17.71 2.94
CA PHE A 169 -19.30 -18.04 3.85
C PHE A 169 -19.69 -17.86 5.33
N LEU A 170 -20.41 -16.81 5.67
CA LEU A 170 -20.93 -16.63 7.03
C LEU A 170 -21.87 -17.76 7.44
N ASN A 171 -22.74 -18.22 6.53
CA ASN A 171 -23.60 -19.38 6.76
C ASN A 171 -22.81 -20.67 6.95
N ARG A 172 -21.78 -20.92 6.10
CA ARG A 172 -20.88 -22.07 6.26
C ARG A 172 -20.20 -22.07 7.64
N LEU A 173 -19.70 -20.89 8.08
CA LEU A 173 -19.09 -20.74 9.39
C LEU A 173 -20.09 -21.02 10.55
N LYS A 174 -21.34 -20.54 10.43
CA LYS A 174 -22.41 -20.81 11.43
C LYS A 174 -22.67 -22.30 11.63
N ILE A 175 -22.68 -23.07 10.54
CA ILE A 175 -22.94 -24.53 10.58
C ILE A 175 -21.65 -25.36 10.65
N LYS A 176 -20.49 -24.73 10.88
CA LYS A 176 -19.15 -25.35 10.94
C LYS A 176 -18.79 -26.12 9.67
N MET A 177 -19.24 -25.65 8.52
CA MET A 177 -18.88 -26.18 7.21
C MET A 177 -17.59 -25.54 6.71
N ARG A 178 -16.77 -26.29 5.98
CA ARG A 178 -15.55 -25.78 5.35
C ARG A 178 -15.87 -24.71 4.31
N LEU A 179 -15.01 -23.70 4.17
CA LEU A 179 -15.24 -22.60 3.21
C LEU A 179 -15.08 -23.06 1.77
N GLN A 180 -14.14 -23.97 1.48
CA GLN A 180 -13.86 -24.49 0.16
C GLN A 180 -13.67 -23.36 -0.87
N ALA A 181 -12.76 -22.44 -0.56
CA ALA A 181 -12.45 -21.26 -1.33
C ALA A 181 -11.10 -21.43 -2.04
N ASP A 182 -11.09 -21.43 -3.36
CA ASP A 182 -9.87 -21.60 -4.17
C ASP A 182 -8.77 -20.57 -3.86
N PRO A 183 -9.07 -19.29 -3.59
CA PRO A 183 -8.07 -18.32 -3.21
C PRO A 183 -7.20 -18.72 -2.03
N THR A 184 -7.71 -19.54 -1.11
CA THR A 184 -6.95 -20.03 0.04
C THR A 184 -5.89 -21.05 -0.37
N ILE A 185 -6.18 -21.90 -1.37
CA ILE A 185 -5.20 -22.81 -1.95
C ILE A 185 -4.11 -22.04 -2.66
N ILE A 186 -4.51 -21.11 -3.53
CA ILE A 186 -3.60 -20.27 -4.32
C ILE A 186 -2.63 -19.54 -3.41
N TYR A 187 -3.13 -18.92 -2.32
CA TYR A 187 -2.30 -18.19 -1.39
C TYR A 187 -1.24 -19.08 -0.71
N GLY A 188 -1.62 -20.31 -0.35
CA GLY A 188 -0.70 -21.27 0.26
C GLY A 188 0.35 -21.83 -0.70
N LEU A 189 0.15 -21.68 -2.02
CA LEU A 189 1.13 -22.04 -3.05
C LEU A 189 2.03 -20.88 -3.48
N MET A 190 1.76 -19.66 -3.00
CA MET A 190 2.60 -18.50 -3.30
C MET A 190 3.98 -18.62 -2.64
N PRO A 191 5.05 -18.06 -3.25
CA PRO A 191 5.06 -17.29 -4.52
C PRO A 191 5.09 -18.15 -5.80
N ASP A 192 5.20 -19.47 -5.70
CA ASP A 192 5.51 -20.36 -6.83
C ASP A 192 4.25 -20.83 -7.62
N PHE A 193 3.08 -20.25 -7.32
CA PHE A 193 1.83 -20.59 -7.99
C PHE A 193 1.89 -20.30 -9.50
N ASN A 194 1.61 -21.30 -10.32
CA ASN A 194 1.78 -21.26 -11.78
C ASN A 194 0.48 -21.02 -12.58
N GLY A 195 -0.66 -20.80 -11.90
CA GLY A 195 -1.93 -20.44 -12.54
C GLY A 195 -3.03 -21.51 -12.51
N ASP A 196 -2.71 -22.78 -12.27
CA ASP A 196 -3.70 -23.89 -12.24
C ASP A 196 -3.71 -24.62 -10.90
N ILE A 197 -4.90 -24.79 -10.32
CA ILE A 197 -5.12 -25.61 -9.12
C ILE A 197 -5.38 -27.06 -9.54
N THR A 198 -4.58 -27.97 -9.00
CA THR A 198 -4.74 -29.41 -9.26
C THR A 198 -5.59 -30.08 -8.18
N LYS A 199 -6.07 -31.32 -8.48
CA LYS A 199 -6.75 -32.14 -7.46
C LYS A 199 -5.85 -32.50 -6.29
N GLN A 200 -4.53 -32.48 -6.48
CA GLN A 200 -3.56 -32.75 -5.44
C GLN A 200 -3.49 -31.55 -4.47
N ASP A 201 -3.48 -30.33 -4.99
CA ASP A 201 -3.44 -29.10 -4.19
C ASP A 201 -4.68 -28.97 -3.29
N LEU A 202 -5.87 -29.31 -3.81
CA LEU A 202 -7.11 -29.34 -3.03
C LEU A 202 -7.07 -30.35 -1.87
N ARG A 203 -6.24 -31.38 -1.96
CA ARG A 203 -6.10 -32.44 -0.93
C ARG A 203 -4.88 -32.28 -0.06
N ASP A 204 -4.02 -31.28 -0.35
CA ASP A 204 -2.79 -31.08 0.40
C ASP A 204 -3.10 -30.56 1.81
N LYS A 205 -2.78 -31.41 2.80
CA LYS A 205 -2.93 -31.10 4.22
C LYS A 205 -1.77 -30.27 4.78
N ASN A 206 -0.67 -30.14 4.03
CA ASN A 206 0.48 -29.35 4.43
C ASN A 206 0.26 -27.86 4.08
N ASN A 207 -0.65 -27.56 3.16
CA ASN A 207 -1.05 -26.19 2.91
C ASN A 207 -1.93 -25.69 4.06
N LEU A 208 -1.34 -24.88 4.96
CA LEU A 208 -1.99 -24.38 6.17
C LEU A 208 -3.19 -23.44 5.88
N TYR A 209 -3.29 -22.92 4.67
CA TYR A 209 -4.39 -22.07 4.24
C TYR A 209 -5.56 -22.86 3.61
N ASN A 210 -5.36 -24.15 3.36
CA ASN A 210 -6.36 -24.99 2.68
C ASN A 210 -7.68 -25.07 3.45
N THR A 211 -8.77 -24.63 2.80
CA THR A 211 -10.13 -24.62 3.35
C THR A 211 -11.04 -25.73 2.80
N TYR A 212 -10.48 -26.72 2.06
CA TYR A 212 -11.17 -27.91 1.52
C TYR A 212 -11.19 -29.07 2.50
#